data_a284da0c9ba67736915906813aab6712
#
_entry.id   a284da0c9ba67736915906813aab6712
#
_cell.length_a   1.000
_cell.length_b   1.000
_cell.length_c   1.000
_cell.angle_alpha   90.00
_cell.angle_beta   90.00
_cell.angle_gamma   90.00
#
_symmetry.space_group_name_H-M   'P 1'
#
loop_
_entity.id
_entity.type
_entity.pdbx_description
1 polymer ?
#
loop_
_entity_poly.entity_id
_entity_poly.type
_entity_poly.pdbx_seq_one_letter_code
_entity_poly.pdbx_strand_id
1 'polypeptide(L)'
;MRNRFFPQFCGALCALALMAAAGSGLCAQDLKSFEQRITTKVLANGLTLIICERPEAPVFSYSTFIDAGDVNDPSGQSGLAHMFEHLAFKGTSEIGTTDYAAEKVALEKVEAANNAYESEYLKAVGRDEKKLGELRKALKDAEAEAHRYVVPNQFTDVAERNGAEGLNASTGLDETMYYWSMPENRLELWAWLESGRLSDTVPREFYKERDVVVEERRMRTDSNPIGRLVEQFLATAYVAHNYGRSGIGWPSEVGQITATEAMEFHKKYYVGSNIVVAVVGDVKAAEAIPLLERYFSKVPAGPKPEEMTTLEPKQFAEKTVTIREQTQPFYLEGYHRPDYRDPDDTVYDAIGDIMSNGRVSRLYRSLVRDQKIAAEAQGFSPFPGDKYPGLFAFYAVPVPGHTPPEMRDAIHKEIEKLKTTDVSDDELAMFKTRTRADLLRGLADNQGLANTLAEYQTRYGDWRELFKQLDRVDKVTKADIQRVAKRVFVDSNRTSAWIETEAPKAAPQKDGGAQ
;
A
#
# COMPACT_ATOMS: atom_id res chain seq x y z
N MET A 1 -53.29 34.94 -44.22
CA MET A 1 -54.35 34.62 -43.22
C MET A 1 -53.86 33.65 -42.18
N ARG A 2 -53.95 34.08 -40.94
CA ARG A 2 -53.95 33.36 -39.63
C ARG A 2 -52.80 32.38 -39.27
N ASN A 3 -51.92 32.95 -38.52
CA ASN A 3 -51.33 32.49 -37.22
C ASN A 3 -51.78 31.13 -36.66
N ARG A 4 -50.78 30.31 -36.37
CA ARG A 4 -50.74 29.49 -35.14
C ARG A 4 -49.27 29.19 -34.77
N PHE A 5 -48.70 30.00 -33.89
CA PHE A 5 -47.50 29.69 -33.12
C PHE A 5 -47.88 29.60 -31.62
N PHE A 6 -47.25 28.66 -30.93
CA PHE A 6 -47.29 28.29 -29.49
C PHE A 6 -48.34 27.21 -29.11
N PRO A 7 -47.96 26.19 -28.24
CA PRO A 7 -46.88 26.18 -27.28
C PRO A 7 -46.03 24.88 -27.32
N GLN A 8 -44.72 24.96 -27.38
CA GLN A 8 -43.81 23.81 -27.17
C GLN A 8 -42.71 24.04 -26.14
N PHE A 9 -42.67 25.16 -25.42
CA PHE A 9 -41.59 25.48 -24.49
C PHE A 9 -41.80 25.05 -23.05
N CYS A 10 -43.00 24.72 -22.60
CA CYS A 10 -43.23 24.24 -21.23
C CYS A 10 -42.96 22.74 -21.00
N GLY A 11 -42.98 21.94 -22.07
CA GLY A 11 -42.77 20.48 -21.95
C GLY A 11 -41.29 20.08 -21.70
N ALA A 12 -40.35 20.85 -22.19
CA ALA A 12 -38.91 20.53 -22.08
C ALA A 12 -38.33 20.79 -20.67
N LEU A 13 -38.80 21.81 -19.98
CA LEU A 13 -38.37 22.11 -18.60
C LEU A 13 -38.91 21.11 -17.57
N CYS A 14 -40.13 20.64 -17.76
CA CYS A 14 -40.69 19.58 -16.89
C CYS A 14 -40.02 18.21 -17.11
N ALA A 15 -39.60 17.89 -18.34
CA ALA A 15 -38.89 16.65 -18.64
C ALA A 15 -37.45 16.63 -18.07
N LEU A 16 -36.74 17.77 -18.07
CA LEU A 16 -35.43 17.91 -17.45
C LEU A 16 -35.50 17.85 -15.91
N ALA A 17 -36.53 18.42 -15.29
CA ALA A 17 -36.72 18.34 -13.84
C ALA A 17 -37.11 16.91 -13.37
N LEU A 18 -37.88 16.18 -14.18
CA LEU A 18 -38.24 14.78 -13.93
C LEU A 18 -37.04 13.83 -14.13
N MET A 19 -36.14 14.09 -15.08
CA MET A 19 -34.90 13.30 -15.25
C MET A 19 -33.88 13.57 -14.12
N ALA A 20 -33.79 14.77 -13.59
CA ALA A 20 -32.94 15.09 -12.45
C ALA A 20 -33.45 14.44 -11.14
N ALA A 21 -34.79 14.38 -10.94
CA ALA A 21 -35.40 13.73 -9.80
C ALA A 21 -35.37 12.18 -9.89
N ALA A 22 -35.40 11.63 -11.12
CA ALA A 22 -35.27 10.19 -11.34
C ALA A 22 -33.82 9.71 -11.14
N GLY A 23 -32.82 10.54 -11.48
CA GLY A 23 -31.40 10.20 -11.30
C GLY A 23 -30.97 10.06 -9.85
N SER A 24 -31.48 10.89 -8.94
CA SER A 24 -31.19 10.79 -7.50
C SER A 24 -31.92 9.63 -6.81
N GLY A 25 -33.10 9.26 -7.28
CA GLY A 25 -33.87 8.12 -6.77
C GLY A 25 -33.27 6.76 -7.16
N LEU A 26 -32.76 6.62 -8.37
CA LEU A 26 -32.09 5.41 -8.86
C LEU A 26 -30.78 5.15 -8.10
N CYS A 27 -29.92 6.15 -7.85
CA CYS A 27 -28.70 5.98 -7.06
C CYS A 27 -28.95 5.52 -5.62
N ALA A 28 -29.95 6.10 -4.94
CA ALA A 28 -30.27 5.70 -3.56
C ALA A 28 -30.91 4.31 -3.46
N GLN A 29 -31.62 3.88 -4.49
CA GLN A 29 -32.23 2.55 -4.56
C GLN A 29 -31.18 1.49 -4.90
N ASP A 30 -30.21 1.80 -5.74
CA ASP A 30 -29.07 0.93 -6.06
C ASP A 30 -28.15 0.70 -4.84
N LEU A 31 -27.87 1.74 -4.05
CA LEU A 31 -27.05 1.62 -2.84
C LEU A 31 -27.71 0.72 -1.78
N LYS A 32 -29.02 0.88 -1.55
CA LYS A 32 -29.76 0.00 -0.61
C LYS A 32 -29.82 -1.45 -1.08
N SER A 33 -29.98 -1.68 -2.36
CA SER A 33 -29.97 -3.02 -2.96
C SER A 33 -28.59 -3.66 -2.86
N PHE A 34 -27.52 -2.85 -2.94
CA PHE A 34 -26.15 -3.29 -2.77
C PHE A 34 -25.87 -3.68 -1.31
N GLU A 35 -26.27 -2.85 -0.34
CA GLU A 35 -26.12 -3.17 1.08
C GLU A 35 -26.81 -4.49 1.47
N GLN A 36 -27.96 -4.79 0.88
CA GLN A 36 -28.73 -6.02 1.16
C GLN A 36 -28.00 -7.30 0.72
N ARG A 37 -27.02 -7.19 -0.17
CA ARG A 37 -26.19 -8.32 -0.64
C ARG A 37 -24.96 -8.56 0.23
N ILE A 38 -24.72 -7.72 1.24
CA ILE A 38 -23.54 -7.81 2.10
C ILE A 38 -23.94 -8.31 3.48
N THR A 39 -23.34 -9.42 3.88
CA THR A 39 -23.46 -9.99 5.21
C THR A 39 -22.13 -9.86 5.95
N THR A 40 -22.15 -9.31 7.15
CA THR A 40 -20.98 -9.20 8.03
C THR A 40 -21.14 -10.12 9.23
N LYS A 41 -20.11 -10.88 9.57
CA LYS A 41 -20.06 -11.77 10.74
C LYS A 41 -18.73 -11.61 11.45
N VAL A 42 -18.77 -11.30 12.73
CA VAL A 42 -17.60 -11.38 13.60
C VAL A 42 -17.57 -12.78 14.23
N LEU A 43 -16.46 -13.48 14.06
CA LEU A 43 -16.25 -14.82 14.63
C LEU A 43 -15.88 -14.74 16.12
N ALA A 44 -15.94 -15.88 16.81
CA ALA A 44 -15.61 -15.96 18.23
C ALA A 44 -14.16 -15.55 18.57
N ASN A 45 -13.22 -15.72 17.62
CA ASN A 45 -11.84 -15.28 17.75
C ASN A 45 -11.62 -13.79 17.40
N GLY A 46 -12.69 -13.06 17.03
CA GLY A 46 -12.64 -11.64 16.68
C GLY A 46 -12.47 -11.34 15.19
N LEU A 47 -12.18 -12.33 14.34
CA LEU A 47 -12.04 -12.15 12.89
C LEU A 47 -13.38 -11.71 12.28
N THR A 48 -13.32 -10.70 11.41
CA THR A 48 -14.49 -10.20 10.71
C THR A 48 -14.56 -10.78 9.31
N LEU A 49 -15.64 -11.49 9.02
CA LEU A 49 -16.00 -11.95 7.67
C LEU A 49 -17.00 -10.98 7.04
N ILE A 50 -16.78 -10.62 5.77
CA ILE A 50 -17.71 -9.86 4.94
C ILE A 50 -17.98 -10.67 3.69
N ILE A 51 -19.24 -11.03 3.44
CA ILE A 51 -19.66 -11.76 2.24
C ILE A 51 -20.55 -10.86 1.41
N CYS A 52 -20.16 -10.60 0.16
CA CYS A 52 -20.98 -9.89 -0.82
C CYS A 52 -21.42 -10.83 -1.94
N GLU A 53 -22.71 -11.12 -2.00
CA GLU A 53 -23.30 -12.04 -2.98
C GLU A 53 -23.40 -11.39 -4.36
N ARG A 54 -22.68 -11.94 -5.35
CA ARG A 54 -22.67 -11.50 -6.76
C ARG A 54 -22.65 -12.69 -7.71
N PRO A 55 -23.82 -13.27 -8.03
CA PRO A 55 -23.96 -14.50 -8.81
C PRO A 55 -23.84 -14.31 -10.33
N GLU A 56 -23.33 -13.16 -10.80
CA GLU A 56 -23.24 -12.84 -12.22
C GLU A 56 -22.21 -13.68 -12.99
N ALA A 57 -21.22 -14.25 -12.27
CA ALA A 57 -20.21 -15.16 -12.83
C ALA A 57 -19.86 -16.23 -11.78
N PRO A 58 -19.55 -17.49 -12.17
CA PRO A 58 -19.29 -18.60 -11.24
C PRO A 58 -17.87 -18.51 -10.62
N VAL A 59 -17.52 -17.36 -10.12
CA VAL A 59 -16.22 -17.04 -9.51
C VAL A 59 -16.42 -16.19 -8.26
N PHE A 60 -15.48 -16.25 -7.33
CA PHE A 60 -15.36 -15.30 -6.25
C PHE A 60 -13.93 -14.72 -6.19
N SER A 61 -13.83 -13.50 -5.69
CA SER A 61 -12.58 -12.86 -5.29
C SER A 61 -12.61 -12.63 -3.79
N TYR A 62 -11.44 -12.54 -3.18
CA TYR A 62 -11.36 -12.21 -1.77
C TYR A 62 -10.21 -11.24 -1.49
N SER A 63 -10.31 -10.61 -0.34
CA SER A 63 -9.22 -9.85 0.26
C SER A 63 -9.15 -10.19 1.76
N THR A 64 -7.99 -10.67 2.19
CA THR A 64 -7.65 -10.77 3.61
C THR A 64 -6.79 -9.56 3.96
N PHE A 65 -7.29 -8.72 4.83
CA PHE A 65 -6.64 -7.48 5.27
C PHE A 65 -6.17 -7.64 6.72
N ILE A 66 -4.88 -7.51 6.94
CA ILE A 66 -4.24 -7.49 8.26
C ILE A 66 -3.88 -6.03 8.57
N ASP A 67 -4.36 -5.51 9.70
CA ASP A 67 -4.09 -4.15 10.17
C ASP A 67 -2.67 -4.04 10.76
N ALA A 68 -1.68 -4.44 9.97
CA ALA A 68 -0.26 -4.37 10.29
C ALA A 68 0.58 -4.32 9.01
N GLY A 69 1.52 -3.41 8.97
CA GLY A 69 2.49 -3.23 7.88
C GLY A 69 3.85 -2.79 8.44
N ASP A 70 4.68 -2.21 7.58
CA ASP A 70 6.07 -1.87 7.93
C ASP A 70 6.18 -0.85 9.08
N VAL A 71 5.16 -0.03 9.30
CA VAL A 71 5.10 0.89 10.45
C VAL A 71 5.13 0.16 11.79
N ASN A 72 4.71 -1.09 11.81
CA ASN A 72 4.65 -1.94 12.99
C ASN A 72 5.95 -2.69 13.27
N ASP A 73 6.95 -2.58 12.39
CA ASP A 73 8.25 -3.21 12.58
C ASP A 73 8.93 -2.67 13.84
N PRO A 74 9.46 -3.55 14.71
CA PRO A 74 10.23 -3.12 15.86
C PRO A 74 11.49 -2.34 15.46
N SER A 75 12.01 -1.53 16.36
CA SER A 75 13.31 -0.87 16.14
C SER A 75 14.41 -1.90 15.97
N GLY A 76 15.20 -1.77 14.92
CA GLY A 76 16.27 -2.72 14.58
C GLY A 76 15.81 -3.92 13.74
N GLN A 77 14.54 -3.96 13.32
CA GLN A 77 13.95 -5.07 12.56
C GLN A 77 13.09 -4.55 11.40
N SER A 78 13.48 -3.45 10.77
CA SER A 78 12.75 -2.91 9.62
C SER A 78 12.75 -3.89 8.44
N GLY A 79 11.62 -4.01 7.76
CA GLY A 79 11.37 -4.98 6.69
C GLY A 79 10.79 -6.31 7.18
N LEU A 80 10.44 -6.41 8.47
CA LEU A 80 9.93 -7.65 9.08
C LEU A 80 8.52 -7.99 8.58
N ALA A 81 7.64 -7.00 8.45
CA ALA A 81 6.30 -7.19 7.90
C ALA A 81 6.36 -7.70 6.45
N HIS A 82 7.19 -7.09 5.62
CA HIS A 82 7.44 -7.51 4.25
C HIS A 82 8.07 -8.90 4.15
N MET A 83 9.04 -9.19 5.03
CA MET A 83 9.63 -10.54 5.12
C MET A 83 8.58 -11.60 5.47
N PHE A 84 7.63 -11.29 6.36
CA PHE A 84 6.56 -12.22 6.70
C PHE A 84 5.60 -12.44 5.52
N GLU A 85 5.32 -11.43 4.70
CA GLU A 85 4.53 -11.60 3.46
C GLU A 85 5.10 -12.71 2.58
N HIS A 86 6.43 -12.74 2.36
CA HIS A 86 7.11 -13.78 1.60
C HIS A 86 6.93 -15.17 2.23
N LEU A 87 7.01 -15.25 3.55
CA LEU A 87 6.84 -16.51 4.28
C LEU A 87 5.42 -17.07 4.16
N ALA A 88 4.42 -16.21 4.05
CA ALA A 88 3.02 -16.60 3.98
C ALA A 88 2.66 -17.48 2.76
N PHE A 89 3.57 -17.62 1.79
CA PHE A 89 3.44 -18.50 0.62
C PHE A 89 4.27 -19.80 0.72
N LYS A 90 5.03 -19.98 1.79
CA LYS A 90 5.88 -21.18 1.98
C LYS A 90 5.12 -22.40 2.47
N GLY A 91 3.83 -22.23 2.76
CA GLY A 91 2.93 -23.30 3.19
C GLY A 91 2.86 -23.46 4.71
N THR A 92 2.28 -24.56 5.12
CA THR A 92 1.88 -24.85 6.50
C THR A 92 2.49 -26.18 6.98
N SER A 93 2.08 -26.65 8.15
CA SER A 93 2.42 -28.02 8.59
C SER A 93 1.80 -29.12 7.70
N GLU A 94 0.76 -28.80 6.91
CA GLU A 94 0.04 -29.74 6.05
C GLU A 94 0.43 -29.62 4.55
N ILE A 95 0.96 -28.47 4.11
CA ILE A 95 1.28 -28.18 2.72
C ILE A 95 2.66 -27.55 2.60
N GLY A 96 3.44 -27.97 1.60
CA GLY A 96 4.82 -27.52 1.38
C GLY A 96 5.87 -28.44 2.00
N THR A 97 5.46 -29.58 2.55
CA THR A 97 6.34 -30.55 3.23
C THR A 97 6.00 -31.98 2.87
N THR A 98 7.02 -32.86 2.88
CA THR A 98 6.84 -34.32 2.75
C THR A 98 6.69 -34.99 4.13
N ASP A 99 7.25 -34.39 5.19
CA ASP A 99 7.20 -34.87 6.59
C ASP A 99 7.46 -33.68 7.52
N TYR A 100 6.40 -33.07 8.01
CA TYR A 100 6.52 -31.91 8.88
C TYR A 100 7.19 -32.21 10.24
N ALA A 101 6.97 -33.40 10.80
CA ALA A 101 7.57 -33.76 12.08
C ALA A 101 9.11 -33.79 12.01
N ALA A 102 9.64 -34.36 10.94
CA ALA A 102 11.08 -34.37 10.66
C ALA A 102 11.60 -32.99 10.25
N GLU A 103 10.84 -32.27 9.41
CA GLU A 103 11.16 -30.92 8.96
C GLU A 103 11.29 -29.94 10.14
N LYS A 104 10.35 -29.98 11.09
CA LYS A 104 10.39 -29.13 12.28
C LYS A 104 11.69 -29.25 13.05
N VAL A 105 12.17 -30.49 13.28
CA VAL A 105 13.45 -30.72 13.93
C VAL A 105 14.62 -30.16 13.11
N ALA A 106 14.55 -30.27 11.79
CA ALA A 106 15.58 -29.73 10.90
C ALA A 106 15.57 -28.19 10.92
N LEU A 107 14.39 -27.53 10.93
CA LEU A 107 14.27 -26.07 11.03
C LEU A 107 14.80 -25.54 12.38
N GLU A 108 14.58 -26.26 13.49
CA GLU A 108 15.17 -25.91 14.79
C GLU A 108 16.71 -25.93 14.75
N LYS A 109 17.30 -26.86 13.98
CA LYS A 109 18.77 -26.89 13.75
C LYS A 109 19.26 -25.73 12.91
N VAL A 110 18.48 -25.35 11.87
CA VAL A 110 18.79 -24.17 11.04
C VAL A 110 18.83 -22.92 11.90
N GLU A 111 17.82 -22.72 12.73
CA GLU A 111 17.74 -21.54 13.62
C GLU A 111 18.92 -21.52 14.61
N ALA A 112 19.24 -22.66 15.25
CA ALA A 112 20.39 -22.76 16.16
C ALA A 112 21.72 -22.47 15.43
N ALA A 113 21.89 -22.95 14.20
CA ALA A 113 23.10 -22.72 13.41
C ALA A 113 23.21 -21.24 12.98
N ASN A 114 22.08 -20.60 12.58
CA ASN A 114 22.06 -19.18 12.28
C ASN A 114 22.41 -18.33 13.49
N ASN A 115 21.82 -18.60 14.64
CA ASN A 115 22.10 -17.87 15.89
C ASN A 115 23.58 -17.98 16.27
N ALA A 116 24.20 -19.16 16.12
CA ALA A 116 25.63 -19.33 16.35
C ALA A 116 26.49 -18.52 15.34
N TYR A 117 26.11 -18.53 14.06
CA TYR A 117 26.77 -17.75 13.01
C TYR A 117 26.66 -16.25 13.28
N GLU A 118 25.48 -15.72 13.54
CA GLU A 118 25.26 -14.30 13.80
C GLU A 118 25.96 -13.83 15.08
N SER A 119 25.94 -14.64 16.13
CA SER A 119 26.67 -14.34 17.37
C SER A 119 28.17 -14.13 17.14
N GLU A 120 28.79 -14.85 16.22
CA GLU A 120 30.19 -14.63 15.84
C GLU A 120 30.34 -13.46 14.85
N TYR A 121 29.44 -13.38 13.86
CA TYR A 121 29.47 -12.35 12.79
C TYR A 121 29.34 -10.94 13.35
N LEU A 122 28.47 -10.72 14.33
CA LEU A 122 28.17 -9.42 14.92
C LEU A 122 29.21 -8.95 15.94
N LYS A 123 30.23 -9.74 16.24
CA LYS A 123 31.30 -9.31 17.15
C LYS A 123 32.04 -8.11 16.57
N ALA A 124 31.99 -6.99 17.27
CA ALA A 124 32.76 -5.80 16.91
C ALA A 124 34.26 -5.96 17.11
N VAL A 125 34.65 -6.78 18.09
CA VAL A 125 36.05 -7.05 18.45
C VAL A 125 36.24 -8.54 18.69
N GLY A 126 37.35 -9.09 18.21
CA GLY A 126 37.72 -10.48 18.43
C GLY A 126 36.93 -11.50 17.63
N ARG A 127 36.33 -11.10 16.50
CA ARG A 127 35.70 -12.00 15.53
C ARG A 127 36.74 -12.96 14.97
N ASP A 128 36.45 -14.26 15.02
CA ASP A 128 37.31 -15.31 14.48
C ASP A 128 36.81 -15.72 13.10
N GLU A 129 37.56 -15.30 12.05
CA GLU A 129 37.18 -15.55 10.65
C GLU A 129 37.20 -17.05 10.29
N LYS A 130 38.04 -17.86 10.92
CA LYS A 130 38.05 -19.32 10.74
C LYS A 130 36.78 -19.93 11.30
N LYS A 131 36.46 -19.60 12.55
CA LYS A 131 35.22 -20.02 13.20
C LYS A 131 33.99 -19.55 12.45
N LEU A 132 33.98 -18.32 11.95
CA LEU A 132 32.88 -17.79 11.14
C LEU A 132 32.67 -18.61 9.86
N GLY A 133 33.76 -19.05 9.20
CA GLY A 133 33.71 -19.93 8.05
C GLY A 133 33.13 -21.31 8.39
N GLU A 134 33.50 -21.87 9.55
CA GLU A 134 32.95 -23.14 10.03
C GLU A 134 31.45 -23.05 10.38
N LEU A 135 31.02 -21.95 11.02
CA LEU A 135 29.63 -21.71 11.37
C LEU A 135 28.76 -21.46 10.13
N ARG A 136 29.28 -20.71 9.14
CA ARG A 136 28.59 -20.53 7.85
C ARG A 136 28.37 -21.87 7.13
N LYS A 137 29.38 -22.77 7.18
CA LYS A 137 29.23 -24.11 6.61
C LYS A 137 28.18 -24.90 7.37
N ALA A 138 28.19 -24.86 8.70
CA ALA A 138 27.20 -25.57 9.51
C ALA A 138 25.77 -25.10 9.24
N LEU A 139 25.56 -23.78 9.07
CA LEU A 139 24.26 -23.22 8.67
C LEU A 139 23.82 -23.78 7.31
N LYS A 140 24.67 -23.73 6.28
CA LYS A 140 24.34 -24.29 4.95
C LYS A 140 24.05 -25.79 4.99
N ASP A 141 24.77 -26.55 5.81
CA ASP A 141 24.54 -28.00 5.96
C ASP A 141 23.16 -28.25 6.63
N ALA A 142 22.77 -27.43 7.62
CA ALA A 142 21.46 -27.51 8.27
C ALA A 142 20.32 -27.11 7.31
N GLU A 143 20.49 -26.03 6.53
CA GLU A 143 19.54 -25.63 5.49
C GLU A 143 19.34 -26.73 4.44
N ALA A 144 20.42 -27.36 4.00
CA ALA A 144 20.36 -28.46 3.05
C ALA A 144 19.64 -29.70 3.64
N GLU A 145 19.77 -29.96 4.94
CA GLU A 145 19.01 -31.03 5.61
C GLU A 145 17.53 -30.69 5.68
N ALA A 146 17.15 -29.47 6.08
CA ALA A 146 15.75 -29.03 6.14
C ALA A 146 15.08 -29.03 4.75
N HIS A 147 15.81 -28.61 3.73
CA HIS A 147 15.31 -28.56 2.34
C HIS A 147 14.91 -29.94 1.78
N ARG A 148 15.38 -31.05 2.34
CA ARG A 148 14.97 -32.40 1.91
C ARG A 148 13.49 -32.68 2.12
N TYR A 149 12.86 -31.98 3.05
CA TYR A 149 11.44 -32.12 3.37
C TYR A 149 10.56 -31.17 2.59
N VAL A 150 11.13 -30.15 1.94
CA VAL A 150 10.38 -29.09 1.25
C VAL A 150 9.79 -29.60 -0.06
N VAL A 151 8.50 -29.33 -0.27
CA VAL A 151 7.83 -29.42 -1.56
C VAL A 151 7.72 -27.98 -2.10
N PRO A 152 8.61 -27.55 -3.00
CA PRO A 152 8.68 -26.16 -3.43
C PRO A 152 7.37 -25.68 -4.05
N ASN A 153 6.96 -24.46 -3.75
CA ASN A 153 5.80 -23.77 -4.33
C ASN A 153 4.46 -24.52 -4.20
N GLN A 154 4.36 -25.57 -3.35
CA GLN A 154 3.16 -26.40 -3.28
C GLN A 154 1.91 -25.59 -2.96
N PHE A 155 2.00 -24.54 -2.15
CA PHE A 155 0.88 -23.67 -1.79
C PHE A 155 0.30 -22.97 -3.05
N THR A 156 1.14 -22.31 -3.81
CA THR A 156 0.74 -21.61 -5.06
C THR A 156 0.31 -22.59 -6.14
N ASP A 157 1.05 -23.68 -6.32
CA ASP A 157 0.74 -24.73 -7.28
C ASP A 157 -0.65 -25.35 -7.06
N VAL A 158 -1.03 -25.57 -5.79
CA VAL A 158 -2.35 -26.09 -5.45
C VAL A 158 -3.43 -25.07 -5.77
N ALA A 159 -3.22 -23.80 -5.44
CA ALA A 159 -4.18 -22.74 -5.76
C ALA A 159 -4.36 -22.58 -7.28
N GLU A 160 -3.26 -22.45 -8.06
CA GLU A 160 -3.28 -22.22 -9.49
C GLU A 160 -3.87 -23.41 -10.27
N ARG A 161 -3.51 -24.65 -9.93
CA ARG A 161 -4.11 -25.86 -10.54
C ARG A 161 -5.61 -25.99 -10.27
N ASN A 162 -6.12 -25.31 -9.27
CA ASN A 162 -7.56 -25.25 -8.95
C ASN A 162 -8.22 -23.96 -9.44
N GLY A 163 -7.56 -23.19 -10.30
CA GLY A 163 -8.15 -22.03 -10.98
C GLY A 163 -7.97 -20.71 -10.25
N ALA A 164 -6.99 -20.59 -9.35
CA ALA A 164 -6.63 -19.29 -8.79
C ALA A 164 -6.07 -18.37 -9.87
N GLU A 165 -6.60 -17.16 -9.97
CA GLU A 165 -6.16 -16.12 -10.89
C GLU A 165 -5.81 -14.84 -10.12
N GLY A 166 -4.72 -14.17 -10.52
CA GLY A 166 -4.25 -12.94 -9.91
C GLY A 166 -3.74 -13.13 -8.47
N LEU A 167 -3.21 -14.34 -8.16
CA LEU A 167 -2.64 -14.65 -6.84
C LEU A 167 -1.51 -13.67 -6.53
N ASN A 168 -1.69 -12.88 -5.47
CA ASN A 168 -0.74 -11.88 -5.06
C ASN A 168 -0.93 -11.50 -3.58
N ALA A 169 0.06 -10.75 -3.07
CA ALA A 169 0.00 -10.07 -1.79
C ALA A 169 0.65 -8.69 -1.91
N SER A 170 0.45 -7.87 -0.91
CA SER A 170 1.14 -6.58 -0.79
C SER A 170 1.28 -6.19 0.67
N THR A 171 2.45 -5.74 1.04
CA THR A 171 2.72 -5.10 2.31
C THR A 171 2.93 -3.61 2.07
N GLY A 172 2.04 -2.81 2.63
CA GLY A 172 2.17 -1.36 2.73
C GLY A 172 2.77 -0.96 4.08
N LEU A 173 2.85 0.35 4.30
CA LEU A 173 3.28 0.83 5.62
C LEU A 173 2.28 0.49 6.72
N ASP A 174 0.99 0.50 6.41
CA ASP A 174 -0.09 0.41 7.39
C ASP A 174 -0.78 -0.96 7.42
N GLU A 175 -0.64 -1.77 6.37
CA GLU A 175 -1.37 -3.03 6.19
C GLU A 175 -0.59 -4.08 5.41
N THR A 176 -1.03 -5.34 5.56
CA THR A 176 -0.68 -6.45 4.68
C THR A 176 -1.96 -7.06 4.10
N MET A 177 -1.99 -7.26 2.79
CA MET A 177 -3.14 -7.82 2.09
C MET A 177 -2.76 -9.07 1.30
N TYR A 178 -3.68 -10.06 1.29
CA TYR A 178 -3.61 -11.25 0.45
C TYR A 178 -4.87 -11.34 -0.38
N TYR A 179 -4.76 -11.57 -1.67
CA TYR A 179 -5.90 -11.54 -2.58
C TYR A 179 -5.68 -12.34 -3.85
N TRP A 180 -6.72 -13.01 -4.32
CA TRP A 180 -6.87 -13.59 -5.67
C TRP A 180 -8.32 -13.97 -5.93
N SER A 181 -8.61 -14.48 -7.13
CA SER A 181 -9.92 -14.97 -7.53
C SER A 181 -9.90 -16.49 -7.73
N MET A 182 -11.02 -17.16 -7.46
CA MET A 182 -11.17 -18.60 -7.68
C MET A 182 -12.56 -18.94 -8.22
N PRO A 183 -12.74 -20.12 -8.87
CA PRO A 183 -14.06 -20.66 -9.19
C PRO A 183 -14.89 -20.87 -7.91
N GLU A 184 -16.21 -20.65 -7.99
CA GLU A 184 -17.17 -20.77 -6.85
C GLU A 184 -17.06 -22.10 -6.10
N ASN A 185 -16.89 -23.20 -6.85
CA ASN A 185 -16.80 -24.55 -6.30
C ASN A 185 -15.47 -24.86 -5.60
N ARG A 186 -14.58 -23.88 -5.44
CA ARG A 186 -13.31 -23.97 -4.73
C ARG A 186 -13.28 -23.20 -3.42
N LEU A 187 -14.41 -22.72 -2.95
CA LEU A 187 -14.50 -21.93 -1.70
C LEU A 187 -13.92 -22.68 -0.50
N GLU A 188 -14.16 -24.00 -0.37
CA GLU A 188 -13.62 -24.79 0.75
C GLU A 188 -12.10 -24.97 0.65
N LEU A 189 -11.57 -25.23 -0.55
CA LEU A 189 -10.12 -25.30 -0.79
C LEU A 189 -9.44 -23.98 -0.45
N TRP A 190 -10.00 -22.86 -0.92
CA TRP A 190 -9.51 -21.55 -0.58
C TRP A 190 -9.53 -21.30 0.93
N ALA A 191 -10.63 -21.61 1.60
CA ALA A 191 -10.76 -21.42 3.05
C ALA A 191 -9.69 -22.22 3.82
N TRP A 192 -9.38 -23.45 3.38
CA TRP A 192 -8.32 -24.26 3.96
C TRP A 192 -6.93 -23.62 3.76
N LEU A 193 -6.60 -23.20 2.53
CA LEU A 193 -5.33 -22.56 2.20
C LEU A 193 -5.15 -21.25 3.00
N GLU A 194 -6.16 -20.38 2.94
CA GLU A 194 -6.10 -19.04 3.52
C GLU A 194 -6.05 -19.09 5.06
N SER A 195 -6.92 -19.89 5.68
CA SER A 195 -6.90 -20.05 7.13
C SER A 195 -5.61 -20.71 7.63
N GLY A 196 -5.06 -21.66 6.87
CA GLY A 196 -3.75 -22.28 7.15
C GLY A 196 -2.63 -21.26 7.14
N ARG A 197 -2.55 -20.41 6.11
CA ARG A 197 -1.58 -19.31 6.02
C ARG A 197 -1.66 -18.37 7.21
N LEU A 198 -2.87 -18.08 7.71
CA LEU A 198 -3.05 -17.16 8.83
C LEU A 198 -2.77 -17.79 10.19
N SER A 199 -2.87 -19.11 10.33
CA SER A 199 -2.81 -19.79 11.64
C SER A 199 -1.65 -20.77 11.82
N ASP A 200 -1.06 -21.26 10.73
CA ASP A 200 -0.11 -22.38 10.75
C ASP A 200 1.07 -22.17 9.77
N THR A 201 1.45 -20.92 9.54
CA THR A 201 2.63 -20.61 8.69
C THR A 201 3.88 -21.26 9.26
N VAL A 202 4.65 -21.93 8.40
CA VAL A 202 5.95 -22.52 8.74
C VAL A 202 7.05 -21.68 8.10
N PRO A 203 8.08 -21.24 8.85
CA PRO A 203 9.18 -20.40 8.33
C PRO A 203 10.16 -21.23 7.48
N ARG A 204 9.62 -21.89 6.45
CA ARG A 204 10.32 -22.77 5.53
C ARG A 204 11.19 -21.98 4.59
N GLU A 205 12.43 -22.39 4.39
CA GLU A 205 13.42 -21.68 3.56
C GLU A 205 13.64 -20.21 3.98
N PHE A 206 13.47 -19.88 5.26
CA PHE A 206 13.48 -18.49 5.75
C PHE A 206 14.71 -17.71 5.30
N TYR A 207 15.91 -18.23 5.54
CA TYR A 207 17.17 -17.52 5.24
C TYR A 207 17.42 -17.36 3.75
N LYS A 208 16.90 -18.27 2.92
CA LYS A 208 16.89 -18.12 1.47
C LYS A 208 15.93 -16.98 1.03
N GLU A 209 14.75 -16.90 1.63
CA GLU A 209 13.80 -15.80 1.36
C GLU A 209 14.35 -14.47 1.86
N ARG A 210 15.04 -14.45 2.99
CA ARG A 210 15.75 -13.26 3.46
C ARG A 210 16.73 -12.73 2.42
N ASP A 211 17.49 -13.62 1.77
CA ASP A 211 18.39 -13.23 0.69
C ASP A 211 17.63 -12.69 -0.54
N VAL A 212 16.44 -13.23 -0.84
CA VAL A 212 15.55 -12.71 -1.91
C VAL A 212 15.07 -11.29 -1.56
N VAL A 213 14.64 -11.03 -0.34
CA VAL A 213 14.21 -9.68 0.11
C VAL A 213 15.38 -8.69 0.08
N VAL A 214 16.60 -9.11 0.46
CA VAL A 214 17.81 -8.29 0.34
C VAL A 214 18.08 -7.93 -1.14
N GLU A 215 17.92 -8.88 -2.06
CA GLU A 215 18.10 -8.62 -3.49
C GLU A 215 17.00 -7.72 -4.06
N GLU A 216 15.76 -7.90 -3.62
CA GLU A 216 14.66 -7.01 -3.97
C GLU A 216 14.91 -5.58 -3.51
N ARG A 217 15.38 -5.40 -2.28
CA ARG A 217 15.81 -4.09 -1.79
C ARG A 217 16.89 -3.49 -2.68
N ARG A 218 17.88 -4.31 -3.07
CA ARG A 218 18.95 -3.86 -3.96
C ARG A 218 18.38 -3.31 -5.28
N MET A 219 17.39 -3.99 -5.85
CA MET A 219 16.74 -3.54 -7.09
C MET A 219 15.85 -2.32 -6.90
N ARG A 220 15.02 -2.30 -5.86
CA ARG A 220 14.03 -1.24 -5.64
C ARG A 220 14.63 0.06 -5.10
N THR A 221 15.67 -0.05 -4.27
CA THR A 221 16.26 1.10 -3.55
C THR A 221 17.71 1.31 -3.91
N ASP A 222 18.61 0.33 -3.65
CA ASP A 222 20.06 0.57 -3.70
C ASP A 222 20.57 0.84 -5.12
N SER A 223 19.99 0.22 -6.14
CA SER A 223 20.32 0.43 -7.55
C SER A 223 19.40 1.44 -8.26
N ASN A 224 18.38 1.96 -7.56
CA ASN A 224 17.39 2.89 -8.11
C ASN A 224 17.59 4.30 -7.52
N PRO A 225 18.03 5.29 -8.33
CA PRO A 225 18.23 6.65 -7.84
C PRO A 225 16.98 7.29 -7.20
N ILE A 226 15.80 7.04 -7.76
CA ILE A 226 14.54 7.56 -7.22
C ILE A 226 14.20 6.84 -5.90
N GLY A 227 14.41 5.53 -5.82
CA GLY A 227 14.22 4.76 -4.58
C GLY A 227 15.08 5.30 -3.43
N ARG A 228 16.37 5.59 -3.70
CA ARG A 228 17.28 6.23 -2.73
C ARG A 228 16.80 7.62 -2.34
N LEU A 229 16.33 8.42 -3.31
CA LEU A 229 15.82 9.75 -3.02
C LEU A 229 14.60 9.70 -2.11
N VAL A 230 13.64 8.82 -2.40
CA VAL A 230 12.42 8.63 -1.58
C VAL A 230 12.78 8.18 -0.16
N GLU A 231 13.70 7.22 -0.02
CA GLU A 231 14.17 6.76 1.30
C GLU A 231 14.79 7.91 2.11
N GLN A 232 15.71 8.69 1.50
CA GLN A 232 16.32 9.83 2.17
C GLN A 232 15.33 10.96 2.45
N PHE A 233 14.36 11.17 1.55
CA PHE A 233 13.30 12.14 1.73
C PHE A 233 12.43 11.80 2.94
N LEU A 234 11.95 10.56 3.05
CA LEU A 234 11.12 10.12 4.17
C LEU A 234 11.89 10.16 5.49
N ALA A 235 13.14 9.69 5.52
CA ALA A 235 14.01 9.76 6.70
C ALA A 235 14.31 11.21 7.14
N THR A 236 14.20 12.18 6.22
CA THR A 236 14.35 13.61 6.53
C THR A 236 13.01 14.23 6.94
N ALA A 237 11.93 13.88 6.29
CA ALA A 237 10.60 14.38 6.62
C ALA A 237 10.19 13.98 8.03
N TYR A 238 10.40 12.73 8.40
CA TYR A 238 10.04 12.17 9.70
C TYR A 238 11.28 11.99 10.59
N VAL A 239 11.23 12.54 11.79
CA VAL A 239 12.32 12.41 12.78
C VAL A 239 11.97 11.43 13.91
N ALA A 240 10.70 11.14 14.12
CA ALA A 240 10.23 10.30 15.19
C ALA A 240 9.33 9.16 14.71
N HIS A 241 8.39 9.44 13.80
CA HIS A 241 7.41 8.48 13.33
C HIS A 241 8.03 7.44 12.38
N ASN A 242 7.56 6.18 12.45
CA ASN A 242 8.09 5.08 11.65
C ASN A 242 7.87 5.24 10.14
N TYR A 243 7.03 6.18 9.67
CA TYR A 243 6.95 6.55 8.25
C TYR A 243 8.26 7.08 7.67
N GLY A 244 9.22 7.45 8.50
CA GLY A 244 10.57 7.80 8.08
C GLY A 244 11.50 6.61 7.83
N ARG A 245 11.04 5.38 8.07
CA ARG A 245 11.82 4.16 7.84
C ARG A 245 11.58 3.62 6.43
N SER A 246 12.53 2.84 5.96
CA SER A 246 12.39 2.10 4.71
C SER A 246 11.41 0.94 4.90
N GLY A 247 10.34 0.87 4.11
CA GLY A 247 9.36 -0.22 4.21
C GLY A 247 9.97 -1.58 3.86
N ILE A 248 10.87 -1.63 2.86
CA ILE A 248 11.61 -2.87 2.56
C ILE A 248 12.74 -3.16 3.58
N GLY A 249 12.91 -2.29 4.58
CA GLY A 249 13.90 -2.39 5.64
C GLY A 249 15.28 -1.86 5.28
N TRP A 250 16.09 -1.57 6.30
CA TRP A 250 17.51 -1.21 6.12
C TRP A 250 18.34 -2.46 5.82
N PRO A 251 19.38 -2.39 4.95
CA PRO A 251 20.18 -3.57 4.57
C PRO A 251 20.76 -4.32 5.76
N SER A 252 21.22 -3.57 6.77
CA SER A 252 21.79 -4.15 8.00
C SER A 252 20.76 -4.83 8.88
N GLU A 253 19.49 -4.41 8.84
CA GLU A 253 18.41 -4.98 9.63
C GLU A 253 17.80 -6.19 8.93
N VAL A 254 17.40 -6.04 7.65
CA VAL A 254 16.84 -7.14 6.85
C VAL A 254 17.79 -8.36 6.85
N GLY A 255 19.09 -8.14 6.68
CA GLY A 255 20.08 -9.22 6.68
C GLY A 255 20.28 -9.93 8.02
N GLN A 256 19.68 -9.42 9.11
CA GLN A 256 19.79 -9.97 10.46
C GLN A 256 18.46 -10.49 11.02
N ILE A 257 17.32 -10.26 10.33
CA ILE A 257 16.03 -10.82 10.75
C ILE A 257 16.13 -12.34 10.83
N THR A 258 15.64 -12.90 11.94
CA THR A 258 15.60 -14.34 12.20
C THR A 258 14.22 -14.93 11.96
N ALA A 259 14.15 -16.25 11.77
CA ALA A 259 12.86 -16.94 11.66
C ALA A 259 12.03 -16.80 12.94
N THR A 260 12.69 -16.78 14.10
CA THR A 260 12.04 -16.57 15.40
C THR A 260 11.35 -15.20 15.46
N GLU A 261 12.03 -14.11 15.07
CA GLU A 261 11.47 -12.76 15.07
C GLU A 261 10.27 -12.62 14.10
N ALA A 262 10.37 -13.24 12.91
CA ALA A 262 9.26 -13.27 11.97
C ALA A 262 8.03 -14.00 12.53
N MET A 263 8.22 -15.10 13.24
CA MET A 263 7.12 -15.82 13.89
C MET A 263 6.57 -15.09 15.12
N GLU A 264 7.37 -14.28 15.82
CA GLU A 264 6.90 -13.38 16.88
C GLU A 264 6.03 -12.25 16.31
N PHE A 265 6.41 -11.67 15.17
CA PHE A 265 5.60 -10.71 14.44
C PHE A 265 4.25 -11.32 14.05
N HIS A 266 4.25 -12.50 13.44
CA HIS A 266 3.03 -13.24 13.11
C HIS A 266 2.15 -13.45 14.34
N LYS A 267 2.69 -13.98 15.41
CA LYS A 267 1.97 -14.24 16.66
C LYS A 267 1.32 -12.98 17.23
N LYS A 268 1.94 -11.82 17.06
CA LYS A 268 1.45 -10.53 17.56
C LYS A 268 0.34 -9.94 16.69
N TYR A 269 0.49 -10.00 15.37
CA TYR A 269 -0.37 -9.26 14.45
C TYR A 269 -1.40 -10.12 13.69
N TYR A 270 -1.14 -11.44 13.55
CA TYR A 270 -2.05 -12.35 12.86
C TYR A 270 -3.03 -13.01 13.84
N VAL A 271 -3.76 -12.16 14.55
CA VAL A 271 -4.84 -12.55 15.48
C VAL A 271 -6.19 -12.12 14.92
N GLY A 272 -7.26 -12.88 15.23
CA GLY A 272 -8.57 -12.68 14.63
C GLY A 272 -9.08 -11.25 14.73
N SER A 273 -8.90 -10.58 15.88
CA SER A 273 -9.32 -9.18 16.09
C SER A 273 -8.62 -8.15 15.20
N ASN A 274 -7.55 -8.55 14.52
CA ASN A 274 -6.73 -7.70 13.64
C ASN A 274 -6.91 -8.02 12.16
N ILE A 275 -7.85 -8.92 11.81
CA ILE A 275 -8.03 -9.44 10.46
C ILE A 275 -9.47 -9.25 9.98
N VAL A 276 -9.59 -8.72 8.78
CA VAL A 276 -10.85 -8.67 8.04
C VAL A 276 -10.69 -9.49 6.76
N VAL A 277 -11.65 -10.39 6.50
CA VAL A 277 -11.70 -11.19 5.28
C VAL A 277 -12.99 -10.84 4.54
N ALA A 278 -12.85 -10.25 3.36
CA ALA A 278 -13.97 -9.95 2.47
C ALA A 278 -13.99 -10.93 1.30
N VAL A 279 -15.13 -11.55 1.03
CA VAL A 279 -15.37 -12.47 -0.10
C VAL A 279 -16.50 -11.93 -0.95
N VAL A 280 -16.26 -11.77 -2.23
CA VAL A 280 -17.20 -11.16 -3.19
C VAL A 280 -17.34 -12.05 -4.40
N GLY A 281 -18.55 -12.44 -4.76
CA GLY A 281 -18.79 -13.24 -5.95
C GLY A 281 -19.98 -14.21 -5.80
N ASP A 282 -19.96 -15.30 -6.56
CA ASP A 282 -21.01 -16.32 -6.52
C ASP A 282 -20.83 -17.21 -5.28
N VAL A 283 -21.12 -16.61 -4.15
CA VAL A 283 -21.11 -17.24 -2.83
C VAL A 283 -22.35 -16.81 -2.07
N LYS A 284 -23.08 -17.77 -1.53
CA LYS A 284 -24.26 -17.48 -0.68
C LYS A 284 -23.82 -17.37 0.77
N ALA A 285 -24.07 -16.24 1.41
CA ALA A 285 -23.67 -15.99 2.79
C ALA A 285 -24.17 -17.08 3.76
N ALA A 286 -25.39 -17.55 3.60
CA ALA A 286 -25.99 -18.59 4.44
C ALA A 286 -25.20 -19.93 4.39
N GLU A 287 -24.58 -20.24 3.25
CA GLU A 287 -23.79 -21.46 3.05
C GLU A 287 -22.32 -21.23 3.37
N ALA A 288 -21.79 -20.08 2.96
CA ALA A 288 -20.38 -19.72 3.11
C ALA A 288 -19.97 -19.47 4.58
N ILE A 289 -20.77 -18.72 5.35
CA ILE A 289 -20.41 -18.36 6.73
C ILE A 289 -20.14 -19.58 7.61
N PRO A 290 -20.99 -20.63 7.69
CA PRO A 290 -20.70 -21.81 8.49
C PRO A 290 -19.44 -22.57 8.03
N LEU A 291 -19.21 -22.60 6.71
CA LEU A 291 -18.01 -23.21 6.14
C LEU A 291 -16.77 -22.43 6.56
N LEU A 292 -16.75 -21.11 6.36
CA LEU A 292 -15.62 -20.24 6.67
C LEU A 292 -15.35 -20.20 8.18
N GLU A 293 -16.37 -20.16 9.01
CA GLU A 293 -16.23 -20.22 10.46
C GLU A 293 -15.49 -21.49 10.91
N ARG A 294 -15.75 -22.66 10.30
CA ARG A 294 -15.04 -23.92 10.59
C ARG A 294 -13.53 -23.82 10.35
N TYR A 295 -13.10 -23.11 9.30
CA TYR A 295 -11.69 -22.96 8.93
C TYR A 295 -11.04 -21.80 9.68
N PHE A 296 -11.64 -20.62 9.64
CA PHE A 296 -11.04 -19.40 10.20
C PHE A 296 -11.11 -19.33 11.73
N SER A 297 -11.90 -20.18 12.39
CA SER A 297 -11.85 -20.32 13.86
C SER A 297 -10.50 -20.85 14.37
N LYS A 298 -9.67 -21.43 13.49
CA LYS A 298 -8.30 -21.85 13.80
C LYS A 298 -7.33 -20.66 13.96
N VAL A 299 -7.64 -19.51 13.37
CA VAL A 299 -6.84 -18.30 13.54
C VAL A 299 -6.84 -17.90 15.01
N PRO A 300 -5.67 -17.65 15.61
CA PRO A 300 -5.57 -17.37 17.03
C PRO A 300 -6.47 -16.21 17.48
N ALA A 301 -7.17 -16.39 18.58
CA ALA A 301 -7.82 -15.28 19.26
C ALA A 301 -6.76 -14.45 19.99
N GLY A 302 -6.92 -13.13 19.99
CA GLY A 302 -6.04 -12.22 20.69
C GLY A 302 -6.64 -10.82 20.79
N PRO A 303 -6.16 -9.95 21.67
CA PRO A 303 -6.56 -8.55 21.66
C PRO A 303 -6.06 -7.89 20.36
N LYS A 304 -6.81 -6.87 19.88
CA LYS A 304 -6.29 -6.06 18.78
C LYS A 304 -4.95 -5.44 19.19
N PRO A 305 -3.89 -5.56 18.37
CA PRO A 305 -2.61 -4.95 18.66
C PRO A 305 -2.73 -3.45 18.94
N GLU A 306 -1.91 -2.96 19.84
CA GLU A 306 -1.87 -1.53 20.16
C GLU A 306 -1.39 -0.73 18.95
N GLU A 307 -2.07 0.39 18.69
CA GLU A 307 -1.63 1.35 17.68
C GLU A 307 -0.33 2.02 18.13
N MET A 308 0.47 2.47 17.15
CA MET A 308 1.66 3.24 17.46
C MET A 308 1.26 4.58 18.08
N THR A 309 1.90 4.91 19.19
CA THR A 309 1.65 6.15 19.94
C THR A 309 2.63 7.26 19.61
N THR A 310 3.70 6.96 18.86
CA THR A 310 4.70 7.96 18.46
C THR A 310 4.08 8.92 17.45
N LEU A 311 4.05 10.18 17.80
CA LEU A 311 3.60 11.26 16.91
C LEU A 311 4.81 11.98 16.33
N GLU A 312 4.75 12.31 15.05
CA GLU A 312 5.75 13.18 14.43
C GLU A 312 5.64 14.60 15.03
N PRO A 313 6.75 15.15 15.56
CA PRO A 313 6.73 16.50 16.10
C PRO A 313 6.51 17.53 14.99
N LYS A 314 5.90 18.68 15.34
CA LYS A 314 5.69 19.77 14.40
C LYS A 314 7.02 20.23 13.79
N GLN A 315 7.07 20.33 12.48
CA GLN A 315 8.20 20.90 11.75
C GLN A 315 8.19 22.44 11.86
N PHE A 316 9.36 23.05 12.09
CA PHE A 316 9.51 24.50 12.28
C PHE A 316 10.28 25.19 11.16
N ALA A 317 10.95 24.44 10.30
CA ALA A 317 11.74 24.96 9.19
C ALA A 317 11.68 24.02 8.00
N GLU A 318 11.87 24.55 6.79
CA GLU A 318 12.07 23.72 5.61
C GLU A 318 13.25 22.78 5.80
N LYS A 319 13.09 21.53 5.33
CA LYS A 319 14.17 20.55 5.26
C LYS A 319 14.49 20.25 3.80
N THR A 320 15.75 19.95 3.51
CA THR A 320 16.18 19.72 2.12
C THR A 320 17.18 18.58 2.03
N VAL A 321 17.02 17.74 1.01
CA VAL A 321 17.94 16.66 0.65
C VAL A 321 18.37 16.81 -0.81
N THR A 322 19.66 16.68 -1.08
CA THR A 322 20.18 16.66 -2.45
C THR A 322 21.06 15.44 -2.65
N ILE A 323 20.71 14.63 -3.64
CA ILE A 323 21.53 13.51 -4.11
C ILE A 323 22.20 13.92 -5.42
N ARG A 324 23.50 13.61 -5.59
CA ARG A 324 24.26 13.87 -6.81
C ARG A 324 24.65 12.56 -7.45
N GLU A 325 24.09 12.30 -8.64
CA GLU A 325 24.32 11.05 -9.37
C GLU A 325 24.27 11.25 -10.89
N GLN A 326 24.88 10.31 -11.63
CA GLN A 326 24.82 10.27 -13.10
C GLN A 326 23.48 9.68 -13.58
N THR A 327 22.39 10.40 -13.32
CA THR A 327 21.04 9.97 -13.70
C THR A 327 20.18 11.19 -14.07
N GLN A 328 18.96 10.94 -14.54
CA GLN A 328 18.00 11.98 -14.85
C GLN A 328 17.66 12.78 -13.58
N PRO A 329 17.60 14.12 -13.65
CA PRO A 329 17.19 14.93 -12.53
C PRO A 329 15.76 14.64 -12.13
N PHE A 330 15.47 14.74 -10.84
CA PHE A 330 14.16 14.50 -10.27
C PHE A 330 13.92 15.46 -9.11
N TYR A 331 12.71 15.99 -8.99
CA TYR A 331 12.28 16.82 -7.88
C TYR A 331 11.14 16.16 -7.12
N LEU A 332 11.20 16.19 -5.77
CA LEU A 332 10.18 15.71 -4.85
C LEU A 332 10.04 16.69 -3.69
N GLU A 333 8.82 16.99 -3.27
CA GLU A 333 8.53 17.72 -2.03
C GLU A 333 7.32 17.15 -1.32
N GLY A 334 7.21 17.37 -0.03
CA GLY A 334 6.05 16.95 0.76
C GLY A 334 5.78 17.88 1.93
N TYR A 335 4.52 17.93 2.32
CA TYR A 335 4.00 18.75 3.40
C TYR A 335 3.23 17.86 4.37
N HIS A 336 3.56 17.87 5.66
CA HIS A 336 2.82 17.11 6.65
C HIS A 336 1.34 17.48 6.65
N ARG A 337 0.49 16.46 6.70
CA ARG A 337 -0.96 16.55 6.82
C ARG A 337 -1.47 15.58 7.89
N PRO A 338 -2.65 15.83 8.49
CA PRO A 338 -3.31 14.85 9.34
C PRO A 338 -3.63 13.55 8.61
N ASP A 339 -3.97 12.51 9.38
CA ASP A 339 -4.41 11.21 8.88
C ASP A 339 -5.83 11.24 8.29
N TYR A 340 -6.32 10.08 7.84
CA TYR A 340 -7.63 9.89 7.20
C TYR A 340 -8.83 10.26 8.09
N ARG A 341 -8.65 10.42 9.41
CA ARG A 341 -9.71 10.82 10.36
C ARG A 341 -9.94 12.33 10.38
N ASP A 342 -9.08 13.12 9.75
CA ASP A 342 -9.24 14.58 9.68
C ASP A 342 -10.49 14.93 8.85
N PRO A 343 -11.35 15.85 9.33
CA PRO A 343 -12.52 16.29 8.56
C PRO A 343 -12.21 16.86 7.17
N ASP A 344 -10.98 17.32 6.96
CA ASP A 344 -10.51 17.84 5.69
C ASP A 344 -9.88 16.78 4.77
N ASP A 345 -9.93 15.51 5.13
CA ASP A 345 -9.30 14.42 4.34
C ASP A 345 -9.73 14.47 2.87
N THR A 346 -11.03 14.53 2.60
CA THR A 346 -11.59 14.67 1.25
C THR A 346 -11.19 15.98 0.54
N VAL A 347 -10.80 17.02 1.28
CA VAL A 347 -10.32 18.27 0.67
C VAL A 347 -8.91 18.09 0.12
N TYR A 348 -8.06 17.28 0.76
CA TYR A 348 -6.77 16.90 0.20
C TYR A 348 -6.92 16.09 -1.09
N ASP A 349 -7.92 15.20 -1.17
CA ASP A 349 -8.24 14.47 -2.40
C ASP A 349 -8.62 15.44 -3.53
N ALA A 350 -9.45 16.45 -3.21
CA ALA A 350 -9.84 17.47 -4.17
C ALA A 350 -8.63 18.29 -4.68
N ILE A 351 -7.71 18.65 -3.79
CA ILE A 351 -6.47 19.33 -4.19
C ILE A 351 -5.62 18.43 -5.08
N GLY A 352 -5.46 17.15 -4.74
CA GLY A 352 -4.73 16.17 -5.54
C GLY A 352 -5.31 16.02 -6.96
N ASP A 353 -6.64 15.87 -7.07
CA ASP A 353 -7.31 15.75 -8.37
C ASP A 353 -7.12 17.01 -9.23
N ILE A 354 -7.37 18.18 -8.69
CA ILE A 354 -7.24 19.45 -9.41
C ILE A 354 -5.80 19.70 -9.85
N MET A 355 -4.85 19.41 -9.00
CA MET A 355 -3.42 19.61 -9.30
C MET A 355 -2.90 18.62 -10.32
N SER A 356 -3.36 17.35 -10.32
CA SER A 356 -2.62 16.26 -10.97
C SER A 356 -3.43 15.32 -11.84
N ASN A 357 -4.76 15.26 -11.72
CA ASN A 357 -5.52 14.21 -12.39
C ASN A 357 -5.73 14.50 -13.88
N GLY A 358 -4.90 13.86 -14.72
CA GLY A 358 -5.00 13.85 -16.16
C GLY A 358 -4.52 15.15 -16.83
N ARG A 359 -4.76 15.23 -18.15
CA ARG A 359 -4.22 16.30 -19.02
C ARG A 359 -4.82 17.68 -18.79
N VAL A 360 -5.89 17.79 -18.03
CA VAL A 360 -6.56 19.06 -17.69
C VAL A 360 -6.14 19.59 -16.32
N SER A 361 -5.36 18.84 -15.56
CA SER A 361 -4.85 19.24 -14.26
C SER A 361 -3.91 20.45 -14.34
N ARG A 362 -3.76 21.17 -13.24
CA ARG A 362 -2.97 22.42 -13.22
C ARG A 362 -1.50 22.17 -13.49
N LEU A 363 -0.90 21.15 -12.86
CA LEU A 363 0.53 20.83 -13.04
C LEU A 363 0.82 20.36 -14.47
N TYR A 364 -0.01 19.46 -15.03
CA TYR A 364 0.20 19.03 -16.40
C TYR A 364 0.09 20.21 -17.39
N ARG A 365 -0.95 21.03 -17.25
CA ARG A 365 -1.15 22.20 -18.13
C ARG A 365 0.01 23.18 -18.01
N SER A 366 0.39 23.52 -16.80
CA SER A 366 1.43 24.52 -16.54
C SER A 366 2.83 24.03 -16.92
N LEU A 367 3.29 22.90 -16.36
CA LEU A 367 4.69 22.47 -16.47
C LEU A 367 4.95 21.64 -17.74
N VAL A 368 3.98 20.78 -18.13
CA VAL A 368 4.20 19.82 -19.22
C VAL A 368 3.77 20.38 -20.57
N ARG A 369 2.55 20.94 -20.66
CA ARG A 369 1.97 21.39 -21.93
C ARG A 369 2.44 22.80 -22.34
N ASP A 370 2.34 23.77 -21.43
CA ASP A 370 2.50 25.20 -21.75
C ASP A 370 3.96 25.64 -21.64
N GLN A 371 4.60 25.40 -20.50
CA GLN A 371 6.03 25.75 -20.29
C GLN A 371 6.98 24.72 -20.88
N LYS A 372 6.57 23.46 -21.00
CA LYS A 372 7.38 22.34 -21.54
C LYS A 372 8.71 22.15 -20.80
N ILE A 373 8.73 22.41 -19.49
CA ILE A 373 9.90 22.28 -18.63
C ILE A 373 9.97 20.92 -17.94
N ALA A 374 8.84 20.20 -17.84
CA ALA A 374 8.74 18.90 -17.22
C ALA A 374 8.21 17.84 -18.19
N ALA A 375 8.74 16.63 -18.12
CA ALA A 375 8.20 15.44 -18.76
C ALA A 375 6.95 14.96 -18.02
N GLU A 376 6.96 15.10 -16.70
CA GLU A 376 5.87 14.72 -15.80
C GLU A 376 5.87 15.65 -14.58
N ALA A 377 4.68 15.95 -14.04
CA ALA A 377 4.51 16.68 -12.81
C ALA A 377 3.19 16.25 -12.15
N GLN A 378 3.24 15.82 -10.90
CA GLN A 378 2.09 15.33 -10.15
C GLN A 378 2.14 15.76 -8.68
N GLY A 379 0.96 15.82 -8.04
CA GLY A 379 0.78 15.89 -6.61
C GLY A 379 -0.16 14.78 -6.16
N PHE A 380 0.09 14.20 -5.01
CA PHE A 380 -0.68 13.08 -4.49
C PHE A 380 -0.68 13.08 -2.96
N SER A 381 -1.73 12.51 -2.42
CA SER A 381 -1.97 12.40 -0.99
C SER A 381 -2.93 11.23 -0.75
N PRO A 382 -2.77 10.45 0.31
CA PRO A 382 -1.69 10.51 1.31
C PRO A 382 -0.36 9.91 0.80
N PHE A 383 0.75 10.19 1.53
CA PHE A 383 2.05 9.58 1.31
C PHE A 383 2.87 9.62 2.61
N PRO A 384 3.62 8.59 3.00
CA PRO A 384 3.74 7.27 2.40
C PRO A 384 2.60 6.32 2.82
N GLY A 385 1.84 6.65 3.85
CA GLY A 385 0.65 5.98 4.36
C GLY A 385 -0.37 7.01 4.86
N ASP A 386 -1.51 6.56 5.39
CA ASP A 386 -2.61 7.41 5.83
C ASP A 386 -3.21 7.06 7.20
N LYS A 387 -2.89 5.90 7.76
CA LYS A 387 -3.33 5.50 9.10
C LYS A 387 -2.86 6.47 10.18
N TYR A 388 -1.70 7.07 9.96
CA TYR A 388 -1.09 8.11 10.79
C TYR A 388 -0.86 9.38 9.97
N PRO A 389 -0.56 10.53 10.61
CA PRO A 389 -0.26 11.76 9.88
C PRO A 389 0.80 11.55 8.80
N GLY A 390 0.38 11.76 7.56
CA GLY A 390 1.16 11.55 6.36
C GLY A 390 1.66 12.85 5.73
N LEU A 391 1.98 12.79 4.44
CA LEU A 391 2.35 13.93 3.62
C LEU A 391 1.37 14.12 2.46
N PHE A 392 1.20 15.36 2.05
CA PHE A 392 0.82 15.69 0.68
C PHE A 392 2.11 15.92 -0.11
N ALA A 393 2.35 15.14 -1.14
CA ALA A 393 3.59 15.17 -1.90
C ALA A 393 3.38 15.70 -3.33
N PHE A 394 4.42 16.35 -3.89
CA PHE A 394 4.52 16.74 -5.29
C PHE A 394 5.84 16.25 -5.86
N TYR A 395 5.84 15.83 -7.12
CA TYR A 395 7.07 15.57 -7.84
C TYR A 395 7.03 16.12 -9.27
N ALA A 396 8.19 16.33 -9.83
CA ALA A 396 8.34 16.64 -11.24
C ALA A 396 9.66 16.07 -11.80
N VAL A 397 9.58 15.68 -13.07
CA VAL A 397 10.71 15.16 -13.84
C VAL A 397 11.11 16.23 -14.86
N PRO A 398 12.24 16.96 -14.68
CA PRO A 398 12.69 17.96 -15.63
C PRO A 398 12.99 17.37 -17.00
N VAL A 399 12.67 18.08 -18.08
CA VAL A 399 13.18 17.73 -19.41
C VAL A 399 14.65 18.21 -19.57
N PRO A 400 15.41 17.68 -20.53
CA PRO A 400 16.80 18.11 -20.77
C PRO A 400 16.93 19.64 -20.89
N GLY A 401 17.86 20.22 -20.15
CA GLY A 401 18.11 21.66 -20.09
C GLY A 401 17.40 22.38 -18.95
N HIS A 402 16.55 21.70 -18.20
CA HIS A 402 15.85 22.23 -17.02
C HIS A 402 16.30 21.54 -15.72
N THR A 403 16.09 22.20 -14.61
CA THR A 403 16.64 21.84 -13.29
C THR A 403 15.53 21.55 -12.25
N PRO A 404 15.82 20.78 -11.19
CA PRO A 404 14.88 20.57 -10.08
C PRO A 404 14.44 21.87 -9.39
N PRO A 405 15.27 22.90 -9.17
CA PRO A 405 14.82 24.20 -8.65
C PRO A 405 13.77 24.89 -9.53
N GLU A 406 13.88 24.79 -10.88
CA GLU A 406 12.84 25.31 -11.78
C GLU A 406 11.51 24.58 -11.61
N MET A 407 11.54 23.25 -11.36
CA MET A 407 10.35 22.45 -11.06
C MET A 407 9.69 22.91 -9.76
N ARG A 408 10.49 23.08 -8.70
CA ARG A 408 10.02 23.64 -7.43
C ARG A 408 9.30 24.96 -7.64
N ASP A 409 9.96 25.91 -8.29
CA ASP A 409 9.41 27.26 -8.47
C ASP A 409 8.11 27.25 -9.30
N ALA A 410 8.01 26.34 -10.27
CA ALA A 410 6.81 26.18 -11.09
C ALA A 410 5.66 25.53 -10.31
N ILE A 411 5.93 24.51 -9.50
CA ILE A 411 4.94 23.87 -8.60
C ILE A 411 4.44 24.90 -7.58
N HIS A 412 5.35 25.65 -6.95
CA HIS A 412 4.98 26.65 -5.96
C HIS A 412 4.09 27.77 -6.56
N LYS A 413 4.28 28.14 -7.82
CA LYS A 413 3.37 29.10 -8.49
C LYS A 413 1.94 28.56 -8.59
N GLU A 414 1.78 27.26 -8.87
CA GLU A 414 0.44 26.64 -8.92
C GLU A 414 -0.15 26.49 -7.51
N ILE A 415 0.66 26.16 -6.49
CA ILE A 415 0.24 26.13 -5.08
C ILE A 415 -0.21 27.53 -4.62
N GLU A 416 0.52 28.60 -4.97
CA GLU A 416 0.12 29.97 -4.62
C GLU A 416 -1.20 30.38 -5.28
N LYS A 417 -1.50 29.90 -6.48
CA LYS A 417 -2.82 30.10 -7.09
C LYS A 417 -3.93 29.42 -6.29
N LEU A 418 -3.71 28.23 -5.73
CA LEU A 418 -4.68 27.58 -4.83
C LEU A 418 -4.95 28.38 -3.56
N LYS A 419 -3.92 29.08 -3.04
CA LYS A 419 -4.04 29.88 -1.82
C LYS A 419 -4.71 31.24 -2.05
N THR A 420 -4.59 31.80 -3.23
CA THR A 420 -4.97 33.20 -3.51
C THR A 420 -6.17 33.36 -4.43
N THR A 421 -6.46 32.36 -5.24
CA THR A 421 -7.54 32.36 -6.23
C THR A 421 -8.40 31.13 -6.06
N ASP A 422 -9.71 31.30 -6.03
CA ASP A 422 -10.64 30.17 -5.99
C ASP A 422 -10.44 29.25 -7.19
N VAL A 423 -10.61 27.95 -6.96
CA VAL A 423 -10.75 26.98 -8.05
C VAL A 423 -12.01 27.27 -8.85
N SER A 424 -12.01 26.97 -10.16
CA SER A 424 -13.18 27.17 -10.99
C SER A 424 -14.31 26.19 -10.63
N ASP A 425 -15.56 26.55 -11.04
CA ASP A 425 -16.69 25.63 -10.86
C ASP A 425 -16.47 24.33 -11.63
N ASP A 426 -15.86 24.40 -12.80
CA ASP A 426 -15.55 23.23 -13.63
C ASP A 426 -14.51 22.31 -12.96
N GLU A 427 -13.45 22.84 -12.34
CA GLU A 427 -12.46 22.05 -11.61
C GLU A 427 -13.11 21.30 -10.45
N LEU A 428 -13.93 21.98 -9.65
CA LEU A 428 -14.61 21.37 -8.51
C LEU A 428 -15.66 20.34 -8.98
N ALA A 429 -16.45 20.64 -10.01
CA ALA A 429 -17.43 19.70 -10.57
C ALA A 429 -16.75 18.46 -11.17
N MET A 430 -15.60 18.65 -11.81
CA MET A 430 -14.82 17.56 -12.40
C MET A 430 -14.27 16.62 -11.32
N PHE A 431 -13.71 17.15 -10.23
CA PHE A 431 -13.31 16.36 -9.07
C PHE A 431 -14.47 15.49 -8.54
N LYS A 432 -15.61 16.12 -8.23
CA LYS A 432 -16.79 15.39 -7.72
C LYS A 432 -17.27 14.30 -8.65
N THR A 433 -17.27 14.57 -9.97
CA THR A 433 -17.69 13.61 -10.98
C THR A 433 -16.71 12.44 -11.11
N ARG A 434 -15.40 12.71 -11.11
CA ARG A 434 -14.35 11.69 -11.20
C ARG A 434 -14.35 10.79 -9.98
N THR A 435 -14.35 11.36 -8.77
CA THR A 435 -14.36 10.58 -7.54
C THR A 435 -15.56 9.63 -7.48
N ARG A 436 -16.75 10.11 -7.90
CA ARG A 436 -17.92 9.24 -8.01
C ARG A 436 -17.74 8.12 -9.05
N ALA A 437 -17.18 8.44 -10.21
CA ALA A 437 -16.94 7.46 -11.27
C ALA A 437 -15.86 6.44 -10.87
N ASP A 438 -14.82 6.86 -10.15
CA ASP A 438 -13.75 6.00 -9.65
C ASP A 438 -14.27 5.03 -8.58
N LEU A 439 -15.09 5.53 -7.65
CA LEU A 439 -15.77 4.67 -6.68
C LEU A 439 -16.61 3.61 -7.39
N LEU A 440 -17.47 4.00 -8.32
CA LEU A 440 -18.32 3.06 -9.05
C LEU A 440 -17.51 2.03 -9.85
N ARG A 441 -16.37 2.42 -10.41
CA ARG A 441 -15.45 1.50 -11.09
C ARG A 441 -14.81 0.51 -10.12
N GLY A 442 -14.35 0.97 -8.95
CA GLY A 442 -13.81 0.10 -7.90
C GLY A 442 -14.81 -0.92 -7.39
N LEU A 443 -16.12 -0.57 -7.38
CA LEU A 443 -17.18 -1.49 -7.00
C LEU A 443 -17.65 -2.41 -8.16
N ALA A 444 -17.18 -2.20 -9.38
CA ALA A 444 -17.65 -2.94 -10.55
C ALA A 444 -17.08 -4.36 -10.63
N ASP A 445 -15.83 -4.58 -10.23
CA ASP A 445 -15.23 -5.91 -10.20
C ASP A 445 -15.20 -6.50 -8.77
N ASN A 446 -15.10 -7.84 -8.69
CA ASN A 446 -15.16 -8.53 -7.42
C ASN A 446 -13.93 -8.25 -6.55
N GLN A 447 -12.73 -8.19 -7.15
CA GLN A 447 -11.49 -7.97 -6.40
C GLN A 447 -11.40 -6.57 -5.82
N GLY A 448 -11.70 -5.55 -6.64
CA GLY A 448 -11.73 -4.15 -6.19
C GLY A 448 -12.73 -3.94 -5.06
N LEU A 449 -13.91 -4.58 -5.16
CA LEU A 449 -14.91 -4.52 -4.10
C LEU A 449 -14.46 -5.25 -2.82
N ALA A 450 -13.83 -6.43 -2.93
CA ALA A 450 -13.33 -7.17 -1.78
C ALA A 450 -12.26 -6.35 -1.02
N ASN A 451 -11.31 -5.76 -1.76
CA ASN A 451 -10.28 -4.89 -1.18
C ASN A 451 -10.91 -3.69 -0.46
N THR A 452 -11.83 -2.98 -1.13
CA THR A 452 -12.49 -1.79 -0.56
C THR A 452 -13.29 -2.12 0.70
N LEU A 453 -14.07 -3.21 0.70
CA LEU A 453 -14.85 -3.61 1.87
C LEU A 453 -13.95 -3.97 3.07
N ALA A 454 -12.87 -4.72 2.83
CA ALA A 454 -11.92 -5.10 3.88
C ALA A 454 -11.19 -3.88 4.44
N GLU A 455 -10.73 -2.98 3.59
CA GLU A 455 -10.06 -1.74 3.97
C GLU A 455 -10.96 -0.83 4.81
N TYR A 456 -12.17 -0.51 4.32
CA TYR A 456 -13.09 0.38 5.05
C TYR A 456 -13.55 -0.22 6.37
N GLN A 457 -13.79 -1.55 6.41
CA GLN A 457 -14.10 -2.24 7.66
C GLN A 457 -12.95 -2.11 8.67
N THR A 458 -11.71 -2.27 8.22
CA THR A 458 -10.54 -2.19 9.09
C THR A 458 -10.28 -0.78 9.59
N ARG A 459 -10.32 0.21 8.70
CA ARG A 459 -9.99 1.62 9.00
C ARG A 459 -11.07 2.32 9.81
N TYR A 460 -12.34 2.12 9.47
CA TYR A 460 -13.46 2.84 10.06
C TYR A 460 -14.32 1.98 11.01
N GLY A 461 -14.07 0.67 11.08
CA GLY A 461 -14.91 -0.26 11.85
C GLY A 461 -16.26 -0.56 11.20
N ASP A 462 -16.59 0.10 10.09
CA ASP A 462 -17.81 -0.10 9.31
C ASP A 462 -17.54 0.16 7.82
N TRP A 463 -17.65 -0.88 7.00
CA TRP A 463 -17.51 -0.76 5.55
C TRP A 463 -18.50 0.21 4.89
N ARG A 464 -19.61 0.55 5.57
CA ARG A 464 -20.62 1.50 5.06
C ARG A 464 -20.09 2.95 4.98
N GLU A 465 -18.98 3.26 5.63
CA GLU A 465 -18.30 4.55 5.48
C GLU A 465 -17.90 4.85 4.03
N LEU A 466 -17.72 3.79 3.22
CA LEU A 466 -17.54 3.89 1.77
C LEU A 466 -18.62 4.76 1.09
N PHE A 467 -19.88 4.60 1.46
CA PHE A 467 -20.98 5.38 0.87
C PHE A 467 -21.03 6.82 1.40
N LYS A 468 -20.63 7.03 2.65
CA LYS A 468 -20.55 8.37 3.25
C LYS A 468 -19.41 9.20 2.63
N GLN A 469 -18.44 8.56 1.98
CA GLN A 469 -17.37 9.26 1.24
C GLN A 469 -17.95 10.15 0.14
N LEU A 470 -18.95 9.68 -0.60
CA LEU A 470 -19.61 10.50 -1.62
C LEU A 470 -20.28 11.75 -1.05
N ASP A 471 -20.91 11.62 0.12
CA ASP A 471 -21.52 12.77 0.82
C ASP A 471 -20.45 13.77 1.29
N ARG A 472 -19.27 13.29 1.69
CA ARG A 472 -18.12 14.14 2.04
C ARG A 472 -17.60 14.88 0.82
N VAL A 473 -17.43 14.19 -0.31
CA VAL A 473 -17.01 14.77 -1.59
C VAL A 473 -17.97 15.87 -2.06
N ASP A 474 -19.29 15.64 -1.97
CA ASP A 474 -20.29 16.62 -2.40
C ASP A 474 -20.26 17.89 -1.55
N LYS A 475 -19.84 17.81 -0.29
CA LYS A 475 -19.74 18.96 0.63
C LYS A 475 -18.49 19.82 0.43
N VAL A 476 -17.46 19.33 -0.26
CA VAL A 476 -16.24 20.10 -0.52
C VAL A 476 -16.56 21.38 -1.27
N THR A 477 -16.07 22.51 -0.76
CA THR A 477 -16.24 23.84 -1.34
C THR A 477 -14.91 24.44 -1.81
N LYS A 478 -14.98 25.47 -2.67
CA LYS A 478 -13.80 26.24 -3.09
C LYS A 478 -13.08 26.87 -1.90
N ALA A 479 -13.85 27.37 -0.93
CA ALA A 479 -13.30 27.97 0.29
C ALA A 479 -12.54 26.96 1.15
N ASP A 480 -12.99 25.71 1.20
CA ASP A 480 -12.27 24.63 1.92
C ASP A 480 -10.92 24.35 1.26
N ILE A 481 -10.89 24.24 -0.06
CA ILE A 481 -9.65 24.04 -0.83
C ILE A 481 -8.65 25.16 -0.54
N GLN A 482 -9.09 26.42 -0.61
CA GLN A 482 -8.22 27.57 -0.33
C GLN A 482 -7.75 27.61 1.13
N ARG A 483 -8.62 27.30 2.09
CA ARG A 483 -8.33 27.25 3.52
C ARG A 483 -7.28 26.17 3.82
N VAL A 484 -7.47 24.96 3.31
CA VAL A 484 -6.53 23.85 3.50
C VAL A 484 -5.19 24.13 2.81
N ALA A 485 -5.20 24.67 1.59
CA ALA A 485 -3.97 25.05 0.90
C ALA A 485 -3.15 26.07 1.69
N LYS A 486 -3.79 27.10 2.27
CA LYS A 486 -3.13 28.09 3.13
C LYS A 486 -2.57 27.48 4.40
N ARG A 487 -3.25 26.50 5.00
CA ARG A 487 -2.84 25.84 6.25
C ARG A 487 -1.63 24.93 6.05
N VAL A 488 -1.63 24.16 4.98
CA VAL A 488 -0.70 23.03 4.80
C VAL A 488 0.53 23.39 3.99
N PHE A 489 0.36 24.11 2.87
CA PHE A 489 1.47 24.39 1.97
C PHE A 489 2.25 25.65 2.40
N VAL A 490 2.91 25.54 3.53
CA VAL A 490 3.78 26.59 4.09
C VAL A 490 5.21 26.10 4.17
N ASP A 491 6.18 27.01 4.02
CA ASP A 491 7.61 26.67 3.97
C ASP A 491 8.08 25.89 5.20
N SER A 492 7.61 26.27 6.38
CA SER A 492 7.98 25.59 7.63
C SER A 492 7.46 24.14 7.72
N ASN A 493 6.53 23.74 6.86
CA ASN A 493 5.93 22.40 6.81
C ASN A 493 6.49 21.56 5.65
N ARG A 494 7.39 22.12 4.84
CA ARG A 494 7.92 21.50 3.62
C ARG A 494 9.20 20.74 3.88
N THR A 495 9.29 19.53 3.31
CA THR A 495 10.54 18.82 3.06
C THR A 495 10.71 18.70 1.55
N SER A 496 11.87 19.09 1.02
CA SER A 496 12.20 19.05 -0.40
C SER A 496 13.36 18.10 -0.64
N ALA A 497 13.32 17.35 -1.73
CA ALA A 497 14.40 16.44 -2.12
C ALA A 497 14.58 16.47 -3.64
N TRP A 498 15.82 16.35 -4.13
CA TRP A 498 16.06 16.25 -5.55
C TRP A 498 17.34 15.52 -5.91
N ILE A 499 17.38 15.05 -7.15
CA ILE A 499 18.57 14.51 -7.78
C ILE A 499 19.16 15.58 -8.70
N GLU A 500 20.41 15.94 -8.45
CA GLU A 500 21.23 16.72 -9.38
C GLU A 500 22.06 15.77 -10.24
N THR A 501 21.95 15.93 -11.58
CA THR A 501 22.76 15.12 -12.51
C THR A 501 24.23 15.50 -12.41
N GLU A 502 25.10 14.59 -12.01
CA GLU A 502 26.54 14.79 -12.08
C GLU A 502 27.04 14.67 -13.53
N ALA A 503 27.93 15.57 -13.91
CA ALA A 503 28.65 15.42 -15.16
C ALA A 503 29.49 14.12 -15.14
N PRO A 504 29.63 13.40 -16.28
CA PRO A 504 30.50 12.25 -16.36
C PRO A 504 31.90 12.60 -15.87
N LYS A 505 32.46 11.83 -14.94
CA LYS A 505 33.87 12.00 -14.54
C LYS A 505 34.74 11.89 -15.80
N ALA A 506 35.52 12.91 -16.10
CA ALA A 506 36.50 12.88 -17.19
C ALA A 506 37.36 11.61 -17.06
N ALA A 507 37.43 10.83 -18.12
CA ALA A 507 38.33 9.67 -18.13
C ALA A 507 39.74 10.11 -17.73
N PRO A 508 40.45 9.35 -16.89
CA PRO A 508 41.83 9.71 -16.54
C PRO A 508 42.63 9.87 -17.83
N GLN A 509 43.15 11.05 -18.05
CA GLN A 509 44.11 11.30 -19.13
C GLN A 509 45.24 10.26 -18.96
N LYS A 510 45.35 9.35 -19.94
CA LYS A 510 46.56 8.52 -20.04
C LYS A 510 47.71 9.50 -20.24
N ASP A 511 48.51 9.68 -19.21
CA ASP A 511 49.82 10.34 -19.37
C ASP A 511 50.53 9.63 -20.52
N GLY A 512 50.61 10.36 -21.64
CA GLY A 512 51.38 9.93 -22.79
C GLY A 512 52.85 9.94 -22.37
N GLY A 513 53.36 8.76 -22.01
CA GLY A 513 54.79 8.57 -21.83
C GLY A 513 55.49 8.98 -23.12
N ALA A 514 56.15 10.12 -23.08
CA ALA A 514 57.17 10.47 -24.06
C ALA A 514 58.35 9.52 -23.86
N GLN A 515 58.67 8.76 -24.90
CA GLN A 515 59.98 8.12 -25.08
C GLN A 515 61.03 9.14 -25.38
#